data_7005288ba9ff8d753fbebbd8db125e85
#
_entry.id   7005288ba9ff8d753fbebbd8db125e85
#
_cell.length_a   1.000
_cell.length_b   1.000
_cell.length_c   1.000
_cell.angle_alpha   90.00
_cell.angle_beta   90.00
_cell.angle_gamma   90.00
#
_symmetry.space_group_name_H-M   'P 1'
#
loop_
_entity.id
_entity.type
_entity.pdbx_description
1 polymer ?
#
loop_
_entity_poly.entity_id
_entity_poly.type
_entity_poly.pdbx_seq_one_letter_code
_entity_poly.pdbx_strand_id
1 'polypeptide(L)'
;MQMDEQNAAEVLSGSEAGQLVEAALASGADARFEVGGASMAPTIGPGDVVTVRPASAEDIRVGDVVFYRRSDGSGHVLHRVLWKRHTAGKWVLRTKGDALRSLDPLVAGDQVLGRSTTGASRARAWRGLIRVCGYAAVS
;
A
#
# COMPACT_ATOMS: atom_id res chain seq x y z
N MET A 1 -22.88 15.40 1.74
CA MET A 1 -22.13 14.52 2.66
C MET A 1 -22.06 13.12 2.12
N GLN A 2 -23.18 12.47 1.86
CA GLN A 2 -23.16 11.14 1.25
C GLN A 2 -22.56 11.15 -0.16
N MET A 3 -22.77 12.22 -0.89
CA MET A 3 -22.19 12.37 -2.23
C MET A 3 -20.67 12.43 -2.20
N ASP A 4 -20.10 13.02 -1.16
CA ASP A 4 -18.65 13.12 -1.06
C ASP A 4 -18.01 11.76 -0.78
N GLU A 5 -18.63 10.92 0.02
CA GLU A 5 -18.13 9.58 0.27
C GLU A 5 -18.22 8.70 -0.98
N GLN A 6 -19.34 8.79 -1.70
CA GLN A 6 -19.51 8.07 -2.95
C GLN A 6 -18.53 8.54 -4.02
N ASN A 7 -18.33 9.84 -4.11
CA ASN A 7 -17.38 10.38 -5.06
C ASN A 7 -15.95 9.97 -4.73
N ALA A 8 -15.61 9.95 -3.45
CA ALA A 8 -14.29 9.48 -3.03
C ALA A 8 -14.09 8.00 -3.39
N ALA A 9 -15.11 7.16 -3.19
CA ALA A 9 -15.03 5.75 -3.54
C ALA A 9 -14.98 5.52 -5.05
N GLU A 10 -15.70 6.32 -5.82
CA GLU A 10 -15.73 6.18 -7.28
C GLU A 10 -14.47 6.68 -7.96
N VAL A 11 -13.84 7.69 -7.40
CA VAL A 11 -12.69 8.35 -8.01
C VAL A 11 -11.43 7.50 -7.89
N LEU A 12 -11.45 6.44 -7.11
CA LEU A 12 -10.22 5.73 -6.77
C LEU A 12 -9.69 4.75 -7.80
N SER A 13 -10.12 4.84 -9.02
CA SER A 13 -9.55 4.05 -10.10
C SER A 13 -8.50 4.80 -10.91
N GLY A 14 -8.10 5.99 -10.51
CA GLY A 14 -7.18 6.79 -11.29
C GLY A 14 -6.18 7.58 -10.45
N SER A 15 -5.29 8.28 -11.12
CA SER A 15 -4.24 9.09 -10.48
C SER A 15 -4.82 10.22 -9.63
N GLU A 16 -5.96 10.78 -10.04
CA GLU A 16 -6.62 11.83 -9.27
C GLU A 16 -7.09 11.33 -7.90
N ALA A 17 -7.59 10.11 -7.87
CA ALA A 17 -8.03 9.49 -6.63
C ALA A 17 -6.88 9.29 -5.68
N GLY A 18 -5.75 8.84 -6.18
CA GLY A 18 -4.54 8.70 -5.38
C GLY A 18 -4.09 10.03 -4.80
N GLN A 19 -4.19 11.09 -5.58
CA GLN A 19 -3.83 12.43 -5.11
C GLN A 19 -4.76 12.92 -4.00
N LEU A 20 -6.05 12.61 -4.09
CA LEU A 20 -7.00 12.94 -3.04
C LEU A 20 -6.69 12.19 -1.74
N VAL A 21 -6.36 10.92 -1.86
CA VAL A 21 -5.94 10.13 -0.69
C VAL A 21 -4.66 10.71 -0.09
N GLU A 22 -3.68 11.01 -0.90
CA GLU A 22 -2.43 11.62 -0.45
C GLU A 22 -2.70 12.95 0.28
N ALA A 23 -3.56 13.80 -0.25
CA ALA A 23 -3.90 15.07 0.36
C ALA A 23 -4.57 14.87 1.73
N ALA A 24 -5.47 13.91 1.84
CA ALA A 24 -6.12 13.60 3.11
C ALA A 24 -5.10 13.13 4.14
N LEU A 25 -4.21 12.22 3.75
CA LEU A 25 -3.17 11.71 4.64
C LEU A 25 -2.21 12.82 5.06
N ALA A 26 -1.85 13.71 4.14
CA ALA A 26 -0.96 14.83 4.43
C ALA A 26 -1.58 15.81 5.43
N SER A 27 -2.91 15.92 5.47
CA SER A 27 -3.62 16.74 6.45
C SER A 27 -3.76 16.06 7.81
N GLY A 28 -3.31 14.82 7.94
CA GLY A 28 -3.43 14.04 9.16
C GLY A 28 -4.72 13.25 9.28
N ALA A 29 -5.54 13.23 8.23
CA ALA A 29 -6.79 12.51 8.22
C ALA A 29 -6.63 11.10 7.68
N ASP A 30 -7.48 10.19 8.14
CA ASP A 30 -7.61 8.87 7.53
C ASP A 30 -8.28 9.02 6.16
N ALA A 31 -7.93 8.14 5.24
CA ALA A 31 -8.57 8.07 3.94
C ALA A 31 -9.26 6.72 3.79
N ARG A 32 -10.47 6.74 3.26
CA ARG A 32 -11.25 5.54 3.04
C ARG A 32 -11.66 5.49 1.58
N PHE A 33 -11.40 4.35 0.93
CA PHE A 33 -11.63 4.27 -0.51
C PHE A 33 -11.88 2.84 -0.97
N GLU A 34 -12.49 2.74 -2.15
CA GLU A 34 -12.72 1.47 -2.82
C GLU A 34 -11.52 1.11 -3.68
N VAL A 35 -11.07 -0.13 -3.57
CA VAL A 35 -9.96 -0.66 -4.35
C VAL A 35 -10.46 -1.06 -5.73
N GLY A 36 -9.80 -0.55 -6.78
CA GLY A 36 -10.17 -0.87 -8.16
C GLY A 36 -9.40 -2.03 -8.76
N GLY A 37 -8.18 -2.27 -8.30
CA GLY A 37 -7.32 -3.31 -8.85
C GLY A 37 -7.35 -4.61 -8.07
N ALA A 38 -6.72 -5.64 -8.62
CA ALA A 38 -6.70 -6.98 -8.05
C ALA A 38 -5.31 -7.38 -7.52
N SER A 39 -4.36 -6.45 -7.44
CA SER A 39 -2.97 -6.78 -7.08
C SER A 39 -2.82 -7.28 -5.65
N MET A 40 -3.79 -7.01 -4.79
CA MET A 40 -3.79 -7.47 -3.39
C MET A 40 -4.75 -8.62 -3.13
N ALA A 41 -5.36 -9.18 -4.16
CA ALA A 41 -6.23 -10.35 -4.00
C ALA A 41 -5.42 -11.54 -3.48
N PRO A 42 -6.01 -12.42 -2.69
CA PRO A 42 -7.37 -12.39 -2.20
C PRO A 42 -7.56 -11.58 -0.93
N THR A 43 -6.50 -10.98 -0.38
CA THR A 43 -6.58 -10.26 0.90
C THR A 43 -7.45 -9.02 0.77
N ILE A 44 -7.20 -8.25 -0.28
CA ILE A 44 -8.00 -7.08 -0.63
C ILE A 44 -8.31 -7.20 -2.11
N GLY A 45 -9.57 -7.32 -2.44
CA GLY A 45 -10.01 -7.50 -3.82
C GLY A 45 -10.70 -6.27 -4.41
N PRO A 46 -10.94 -6.28 -5.73
CA PRO A 46 -11.67 -5.20 -6.37
C PRO A 46 -13.03 -5.01 -5.70
N GLY A 47 -13.39 -3.77 -5.45
CA GLY A 47 -14.63 -3.42 -4.78
C GLY A 47 -14.52 -3.37 -3.26
N ASP A 48 -13.45 -3.88 -2.68
CA ASP A 48 -13.25 -3.78 -1.23
C ASP A 48 -12.96 -2.34 -0.83
N VAL A 49 -13.52 -1.95 0.30
CA VAL A 49 -13.26 -0.63 0.89
C VAL A 49 -12.16 -0.77 1.92
N VAL A 50 -11.13 0.04 1.80
CA VAL A 50 -10.01 0.06 2.75
C VAL A 50 -9.93 1.41 3.44
N THR A 51 -9.39 1.40 4.65
CA THR A 51 -9.06 2.61 5.39
C THR A 51 -7.55 2.68 5.51
N VAL A 52 -6.98 3.80 5.12
CA VAL A 52 -5.55 4.08 5.23
C VAL A 52 -5.36 5.19 6.25
N ARG A 53 -4.43 5.01 7.16
CA ARG A 53 -4.06 6.00 8.16
C ARG A 53 -2.73 6.62 7.79
N PRO A 54 -2.52 7.90 8.10
CA PRO A 54 -1.20 8.52 7.91
C PRO A 54 -0.14 7.72 8.66
N ALA A 55 0.97 7.46 8.01
CA ALA A 55 2.11 6.77 8.63
C ALA A 55 3.38 7.12 7.88
N SER A 56 4.48 7.20 8.59
CA SER A 56 5.81 7.33 8.01
C SER A 56 6.46 5.95 7.92
N ALA A 57 7.52 5.84 7.14
CA ALA A 57 8.25 4.59 7.00
C ALA A 57 8.74 4.04 8.34
N GLU A 58 9.05 4.92 9.29
CA GLU A 58 9.49 4.53 10.61
C GLU A 58 8.44 3.70 11.35
N ASP A 59 7.15 4.03 11.15
CA ASP A 59 6.03 3.37 11.82
C ASP A 59 5.62 2.07 11.15
N ILE A 60 6.06 1.86 9.92
CA ILE A 60 5.66 0.70 9.13
C ILE A 60 6.41 -0.55 9.62
N ARG A 61 5.70 -1.67 9.63
CA ARG A 61 6.28 -2.97 9.98
C ARG A 61 6.17 -3.92 8.81
N VAL A 62 7.07 -4.90 8.78
CA VAL A 62 6.98 -5.99 7.80
C VAL A 62 5.60 -6.64 7.92
N GLY A 63 4.94 -6.80 6.79
CA GLY A 63 3.59 -7.35 6.72
C GLY A 63 2.49 -6.30 6.63
N ASP A 64 2.79 -5.07 6.94
CA ASP A 64 1.82 -4.00 6.76
C ASP A 64 1.53 -3.79 5.27
N VAL A 65 0.31 -3.40 4.98
CA VAL A 65 -0.08 -2.95 3.64
C VAL A 65 0.04 -1.44 3.63
N VAL A 66 0.92 -0.93 2.79
CA VAL A 66 1.25 0.50 2.76
C VAL A 66 0.74 1.16 1.49
N PHE A 67 0.35 2.41 1.66
CA PHE A 67 0.00 3.29 0.57
C PHE A 67 1.18 4.22 0.33
N TYR A 68 1.73 4.17 -0.88
CA TYR A 68 2.90 4.97 -1.20
C TYR A 68 2.82 5.55 -2.60
N ARG A 69 3.56 6.62 -2.81
CA ARG A 69 3.67 7.28 -4.11
C ARG A 69 4.79 6.64 -4.91
N ARG A 70 4.55 6.40 -6.19
CA ARG A 70 5.61 5.92 -7.08
C ARG A 70 6.71 6.97 -7.21
N SER A 71 7.94 6.51 -7.33
CA SER A 71 9.09 7.41 -7.39
C SER A 71 9.08 8.29 -8.64
N ASP A 72 8.46 7.82 -9.73
CA ASP A 72 8.35 8.59 -10.97
C ASP A 72 7.15 9.53 -11.00
N GLY A 73 6.37 9.58 -9.93
CA GLY A 73 5.19 10.43 -9.85
C GLY A 73 3.98 9.92 -10.64
N SER A 74 4.04 8.71 -11.18
CA SER A 74 2.98 8.18 -12.06
C SER A 74 1.75 7.68 -11.31
N GLY A 75 1.72 7.76 -10.00
CA GLY A 75 0.56 7.34 -9.23
C GLY A 75 0.94 6.74 -7.89
N HIS A 76 0.00 6.00 -7.34
CA HIS A 76 0.09 5.45 -5.99
C HIS A 76 -0.10 3.94 -6.02
N VAL A 77 0.42 3.28 -4.99
CA VAL A 77 0.37 1.82 -4.86
C VAL A 77 -0.06 1.47 -3.45
N LEU A 78 -0.85 0.42 -3.32
CA LEU A 78 -1.24 -0.17 -2.03
C LEU A 78 -0.78 -1.62 -2.05
N HIS A 79 0.39 -1.90 -1.51
CA HIS A 79 1.00 -3.24 -1.51
C HIS A 79 1.58 -3.58 -0.14
N ARG A 80 1.96 -4.85 0.02
CA ARG A 80 2.46 -5.38 1.29
C ARG A 80 3.96 -5.21 1.42
N VAL A 81 4.40 -4.80 2.60
CA VAL A 81 5.83 -4.67 2.93
C VAL A 81 6.40 -6.05 3.24
N LEU A 82 7.42 -6.45 2.51
CA LEU A 82 8.12 -7.71 2.70
C LEU A 82 9.32 -7.57 3.61
N TRP A 83 10.05 -6.48 3.48
CA TRP A 83 11.12 -6.13 4.40
C TRP A 83 11.34 -4.62 4.37
N LYS A 84 12.00 -4.14 5.39
CA LYS A 84 12.44 -2.75 5.43
C LYS A 84 13.82 -2.68 6.07
N ARG A 85 14.59 -1.69 5.67
CA ARG A 85 15.97 -1.51 6.08
C ARG A 85 16.26 -0.05 6.31
N HIS A 86 17.05 0.24 7.31
CA HIS A 86 17.55 1.58 7.57
C HIS A 86 19.02 1.65 7.16
N THR A 87 19.33 2.44 6.15
CA THR A 87 20.66 2.52 5.59
C THR A 87 21.01 3.98 5.35
N ALA A 88 22.18 4.41 5.83
CA ALA A 88 22.67 5.78 5.64
C ALA A 88 21.65 6.84 6.07
N GLY A 89 20.96 6.60 7.18
CA GLY A 89 19.97 7.53 7.72
C GLY A 89 18.63 7.53 7.01
N LYS A 90 18.42 6.60 6.08
CA LYS A 90 17.19 6.54 5.29
C LYS A 90 16.55 5.18 5.37
N TRP A 91 15.21 5.16 5.32
CA TRP A 91 14.45 3.92 5.21
C TRP A 91 14.30 3.51 3.75
N VAL A 92 14.41 2.21 3.52
CA VAL A 92 14.14 1.58 2.23
C VAL A 92 13.25 0.37 2.48
N LEU A 93 12.25 0.22 1.65
CA LEU A 93 11.28 -0.88 1.77
C LEU A 93 11.21 -1.66 0.46
N ARG A 94 10.92 -2.94 0.59
CA ARG A 94 10.54 -3.77 -0.56
C ARG A 94 9.11 -4.19 -0.37
N THR A 95 8.31 -3.96 -1.40
CA THR A 95 6.89 -4.28 -1.37
C THR A 95 6.50 -5.22 -2.51
N LYS A 96 5.33 -5.79 -2.40
CA LYS A 96 4.76 -6.66 -3.41
C LYS A 96 3.25 -6.74 -3.23
N GLY A 97 2.52 -6.75 -4.36
CA GLY A 97 1.10 -7.10 -4.32
C GLY A 97 0.91 -8.57 -4.03
N ASP A 98 -0.04 -8.91 -3.17
CA ASP A 98 -0.26 -10.30 -2.75
C ASP A 98 -0.57 -11.24 -3.91
N ALA A 99 -1.23 -10.74 -4.96
CA ALA A 99 -1.57 -11.51 -6.15
C ALA A 99 -0.47 -11.53 -7.20
N LEU A 100 0.56 -10.72 -7.04
CA LEU A 100 1.60 -10.56 -8.06
C LEU A 100 2.78 -11.46 -7.78
N ARG A 101 3.49 -11.84 -8.84
CA ARG A 101 4.71 -12.66 -8.72
C ARG A 101 5.95 -11.82 -8.54
N SER A 102 5.94 -10.61 -9.09
CA SER A 102 7.12 -9.77 -9.09
C SER A 102 7.13 -8.84 -7.89
N LEU A 103 8.32 -8.59 -7.38
CA LEU A 103 8.54 -7.56 -6.38
C LEU A 103 8.41 -6.19 -7.06
N ASP A 104 7.94 -5.22 -6.28
CA ASP A 104 7.93 -3.83 -6.75
C ASP A 104 9.36 -3.28 -6.73
N PRO A 105 9.64 -2.21 -7.47
CA PRO A 105 10.88 -1.47 -7.28
C PRO A 105 11.03 -1.04 -5.82
N LEU A 106 12.27 -0.85 -5.37
CA LEU A 106 12.53 -0.39 -4.02
C LEU A 106 11.79 0.91 -3.73
N VAL A 107 11.24 1.01 -2.54
CA VAL A 107 10.49 2.17 -2.09
C VAL A 107 11.34 2.93 -1.08
N ALA A 108 11.59 4.21 -1.35
CA ALA A 108 12.26 5.08 -0.40
C ALA A 108 11.27 5.47 0.71
N GLY A 109 11.79 5.67 1.91
CA GLY A 109 10.94 5.98 3.05
C GLY A 109 10.04 7.18 2.86
N ASP A 110 10.52 8.20 2.13
CA ASP A 110 9.74 9.42 1.89
C ASP A 110 8.59 9.22 0.90
N GLN A 111 8.53 8.08 0.22
CA GLN A 111 7.39 7.74 -0.64
C GLN A 111 6.21 7.20 0.16
N VAL A 112 6.43 6.73 1.38
CA VAL A 112 5.38 6.14 2.22
C VAL A 112 4.47 7.24 2.74
N LEU A 113 3.17 7.05 2.53
CA LEU A 113 2.16 8.04 2.89
C LEU A 113 1.24 7.54 4.00
N GLY A 114 0.97 6.25 4.03
CA GLY A 114 0.06 5.71 5.02
C GLY A 114 0.09 4.20 5.10
N ARG A 115 -0.70 3.68 6.03
CA ARG A 115 -0.82 2.25 6.28
C ARG A 115 -2.29 1.87 6.30
N SER A 116 -2.61 0.79 5.59
CA SER A 116 -3.96 0.26 5.61
C SER A 116 -4.25 -0.43 6.95
N THR A 117 -5.44 -0.23 7.47
CA THR A 117 -5.93 -0.98 8.63
C THR A 117 -6.57 -2.30 8.20
N THR A 118 -6.77 -2.49 6.89
CA THR A 118 -7.37 -3.67 6.28
C THR A 118 -6.29 -4.57 5.71
N GLY A 119 -6.38 -5.87 5.96
CA GLY A 119 -5.46 -6.83 5.40
C GLY A 119 -4.08 -6.88 6.06
N ALA A 120 -3.84 -6.06 7.06
CA ALA A 120 -2.59 -6.02 7.79
C ALA A 120 -2.62 -7.05 8.93
N SER A 121 -2.40 -8.30 8.58
CA SER A 121 -2.27 -9.37 9.57
C SER A 121 -0.84 -9.88 9.55
N ARG A 122 -0.18 -9.87 10.70
CA ARG A 122 1.19 -10.37 10.81
C ARG A 122 1.29 -11.83 10.40
N ALA A 123 0.29 -12.62 10.73
CA ALA A 123 0.27 -14.03 10.35
C ALA A 123 0.15 -14.18 8.83
N ARG A 124 -0.70 -13.38 8.19
CA ARG A 124 -0.82 -13.37 6.74
C ARG A 124 0.44 -12.84 6.08
N ALA A 125 1.02 -11.83 6.67
CA ALA A 125 2.27 -11.26 6.19
C ALA A 125 3.37 -12.32 6.16
N TRP A 126 3.48 -13.08 7.22
CA TRP A 126 4.45 -14.16 7.32
C TRP A 126 4.24 -15.19 6.22
N ARG A 127 2.99 -15.61 6.01
CA ARG A 127 2.67 -16.54 4.92
C ARG A 127 2.96 -15.94 3.55
N GLY A 128 2.66 -14.66 3.39
CA GLY A 128 2.97 -13.94 2.17
C GLY A 128 4.46 -13.88 1.90
N LEU A 129 5.24 -13.68 2.95
CA LEU A 129 6.69 -13.67 2.87
C LEU A 129 7.23 -15.01 2.39
N ILE A 130 6.72 -16.11 2.94
CA ILE A 130 7.11 -17.46 2.52
C ILE A 130 6.79 -17.67 1.05
N ARG A 131 5.62 -17.28 0.61
CA ARG A 131 5.22 -17.39 -0.80
C ARG A 131 6.11 -16.58 -1.72
N VAL A 132 6.48 -15.39 -1.28
CA VAL A 132 7.38 -14.54 -2.05
C VAL A 132 8.75 -15.19 -2.18
N CYS A 133 9.26 -15.75 -1.11
CA CYS A 133 10.52 -16.48 -1.16
C CYS A 133 10.43 -17.65 -2.15
N GLY A 134 9.32 -18.36 -2.16
CA GLY A 134 9.08 -19.43 -3.12
C GLY A 134 9.05 -18.92 -4.55
N TYR A 135 8.39 -17.82 -4.81
CA TYR A 135 8.36 -17.21 -6.13
C TYR A 135 9.73 -16.71 -6.55
N ALA A 136 10.45 -16.08 -5.64
CA ALA A 136 11.79 -15.60 -5.93
C ALA A 136 12.73 -16.75 -6.28
N ALA A 137 12.56 -17.91 -5.66
CA ALA A 137 13.34 -19.08 -5.98
C ALA A 137 12.99 -19.69 -7.35
N VAL A 138 11.75 -19.49 -7.79
CA VAL A 138 11.27 -20.03 -9.08
C VAL A 138 11.52 -19.06 -10.21
N SER A 139 11.56 -17.78 -9.93
CA SER A 139 11.82 -16.77 -10.96
C SER A 139 13.29 -16.52 -11.17
#